data_d9534a7c759dcb516fe38790ede1466d
#
_entry.id   d9534a7c759dcb516fe38790ede1466d
#
_cell.length_a   1.000
_cell.length_b   1.000
_cell.length_c   1.000
_cell.angle_alpha   90.00
_cell.angle_beta   90.00
_cell.angle_gamma   90.00
#
_symmetry.space_group_name_H-M   'P 1'
#
loop_
_entity.id
_entity.type
_entity.pdbx_description
1 polymer ?
#
loop_
_entity_poly.entity_id
_entity_poly.type
_entity_poly.pdbx_seq_one_letter_code
_entity_poly.pdbx_strand_id
1 'polypeptide(L)'
;MKQKTVTLIGLFFLAILIGVASPTVYAENKEQDNHTFTQPFQNKTISLTGTSVRSTMYFTKIDYWDVKKASFNMTYQITQLKNNQTSDLTVAVNGVKFYSWRPENTSGIQQKTIEIPLELIKETNTLTVEGQIINQAGNDMYNLIETPANWLTIYEGSNVNFQYDLQLPENTIHSFYNHFVGADTIANKHSVILTPENA
;
A
#
# COMPACT_ATOMS: atom_id res chain seq x y z
N MET A 1 -18.15 -57.52 -53.51
CA MET A 1 -17.20 -56.45 -53.14
C MET A 1 -17.80 -55.29 -52.30
N LYS A 2 -19.08 -55.27 -51.86
CA LYS A 2 -19.69 -54.15 -51.10
C LYS A 2 -19.60 -54.28 -49.56
N GLN A 3 -19.30 -55.48 -49.00
CA GLN A 3 -19.26 -55.68 -47.57
C GLN A 3 -17.94 -55.30 -46.86
N LYS A 4 -16.81 -55.32 -47.58
CA LYS A 4 -15.50 -54.94 -47.00
C LYS A 4 -15.31 -53.44 -46.80
N THR A 5 -15.98 -52.61 -47.61
CA THR A 5 -15.86 -51.15 -47.57
C THR A 5 -16.61 -50.51 -46.38
N VAL A 6 -17.72 -51.11 -46.00
CA VAL A 6 -18.55 -50.61 -44.84
C VAL A 6 -17.83 -50.87 -43.52
N THR A 7 -17.13 -52.00 -43.38
CA THR A 7 -16.40 -52.37 -42.17
C THR A 7 -15.19 -51.45 -41.97
N LEU A 8 -14.52 -51.03 -43.07
CA LEU A 8 -13.36 -50.13 -42.98
C LEU A 8 -13.75 -48.69 -42.58
N ILE A 9 -14.89 -48.19 -43.04
CA ILE A 9 -15.40 -46.87 -42.69
C ILE A 9 -15.86 -46.81 -41.22
N GLY A 10 -16.49 -47.92 -40.72
CA GLY A 10 -16.87 -48.03 -39.33
C GLY A 10 -15.70 -48.05 -38.35
N LEU A 11 -14.58 -48.70 -38.73
CA LEU A 11 -13.36 -48.70 -37.91
C LEU A 11 -12.65 -47.31 -37.90
N PHE A 12 -12.74 -46.54 -38.97
CA PHE A 12 -12.17 -45.21 -39.05
C PHE A 12 -12.97 -44.19 -38.21
N PHE A 13 -14.29 -44.35 -38.15
CA PHE A 13 -15.14 -43.49 -37.27
C PHE A 13 -14.97 -43.85 -35.78
N LEU A 14 -14.72 -45.09 -35.41
CA LEU A 14 -14.46 -45.51 -34.06
C LEU A 14 -13.12 -44.98 -33.52
N ALA A 15 -12.08 -44.92 -34.40
CA ALA A 15 -10.78 -44.36 -34.05
C ALA A 15 -10.79 -42.82 -33.81
N ILE A 16 -11.70 -42.10 -34.46
CA ILE A 16 -11.85 -40.64 -34.28
C ILE A 16 -12.55 -40.26 -32.97
N LEU A 17 -13.39 -41.17 -32.43
CA LEU A 17 -14.11 -40.92 -31.18
C LEU A 17 -13.27 -41.13 -29.92
N ILE A 18 -12.11 -41.79 -30.00
CA ILE A 18 -11.21 -42.04 -28.86
C ILE A 18 -10.14 -40.93 -28.70
N GLY A 19 -9.99 -40.05 -29.70
CA GLY A 19 -8.89 -39.11 -29.80
C GLY A 19 -9.09 -37.72 -29.18
N VAL A 20 -10.23 -37.41 -28.58
CA VAL A 20 -10.48 -36.05 -28.02
C VAL A 20 -10.83 -36.13 -26.53
N ALA A 21 -10.01 -36.80 -25.74
CA ALA A 21 -9.91 -36.47 -24.35
C ALA A 21 -8.93 -35.29 -24.24
N SER A 22 -9.41 -34.08 -24.48
CA SER A 22 -8.65 -32.88 -24.12
C SER A 22 -8.39 -32.96 -22.63
N PRO A 23 -7.12 -32.86 -22.17
CA PRO A 23 -6.87 -32.69 -20.75
C PRO A 23 -7.63 -31.43 -20.33
N THR A 24 -8.65 -31.58 -19.51
CA THR A 24 -9.24 -30.45 -18.79
C THR A 24 -8.13 -29.92 -17.92
N VAL A 25 -7.44 -28.87 -18.39
CA VAL A 25 -6.61 -28.04 -17.55
C VAL A 25 -7.60 -27.40 -16.58
N TYR A 26 -7.69 -27.94 -15.39
CA TYR A 26 -8.28 -27.22 -14.28
C TYR A 26 -7.39 -26.00 -14.09
N ALA A 27 -7.79 -24.86 -14.63
CA ALA A 27 -7.28 -23.59 -14.17
C ALA A 27 -7.67 -23.52 -12.69
N GLU A 28 -6.69 -23.74 -11.84
CA GLU A 28 -6.82 -23.46 -10.42
C GLU A 28 -7.20 -21.96 -10.35
N ASN A 29 -8.47 -21.66 -10.13
CA ASN A 29 -8.89 -20.33 -9.76
C ASN A 29 -8.16 -20.04 -8.45
N LYS A 30 -6.98 -19.44 -8.51
CA LYS A 30 -6.42 -18.75 -7.38
C LYS A 30 -7.45 -17.68 -7.04
N GLU A 31 -8.27 -17.96 -6.04
CA GLU A 31 -9.06 -16.97 -5.36
C GLU A 31 -8.06 -15.86 -5.02
N GLN A 32 -8.24 -14.70 -5.62
CA GLN A 32 -7.33 -13.57 -5.44
C GLN A 32 -7.60 -13.07 -4.01
N ASP A 33 -6.76 -13.50 -3.10
CA ASP A 33 -6.86 -13.28 -1.66
C ASP A 33 -6.41 -11.85 -1.36
N ASN A 34 -7.30 -10.89 -1.69
CA ASN A 34 -7.01 -9.47 -1.61
C ASN A 34 -7.15 -8.98 -0.16
N HIS A 35 -6.02 -8.87 0.53
CA HIS A 35 -5.93 -8.39 1.90
C HIS A 35 -5.69 -6.88 1.95
N THR A 36 -6.14 -6.26 3.04
CA THR A 36 -5.86 -4.85 3.33
C THR A 36 -5.29 -4.70 4.72
N PHE A 37 -4.33 -3.80 4.89
CA PHE A 37 -3.78 -3.45 6.18
C PHE A 37 -3.55 -1.95 6.29
N THR A 38 -3.90 -1.38 7.44
CA THR A 38 -3.82 0.06 7.67
C THR A 38 -2.95 0.36 8.88
N GLN A 39 -1.94 1.21 8.67
CA GLN A 39 -1.05 1.71 9.73
C GLN A 39 -1.30 3.20 9.97
N PRO A 40 -1.62 3.63 11.20
CA PRO A 40 -1.89 5.03 11.49
C PRO A 40 -0.62 5.87 11.33
N PHE A 41 -0.77 7.10 10.80
CA PHE A 41 0.34 8.05 10.70
C PHE A 41 0.79 8.50 12.08
N GLN A 42 -0.16 8.85 12.94
CA GLN A 42 0.05 9.23 14.33
C GLN A 42 -1.10 8.72 15.18
N ASN A 43 -0.83 8.40 16.44
CA ASN A 43 -1.85 7.95 17.39
C ASN A 43 -2.67 9.12 17.99
N LYS A 44 -2.39 10.34 17.59
CA LYS A 44 -3.07 11.56 18.02
C LYS A 44 -2.96 12.64 16.95
N THR A 45 -3.86 13.58 16.98
CA THR A 45 -3.77 14.79 16.18
C THR A 45 -2.54 15.62 16.59
N ILE A 46 -1.75 16.04 15.61
CA ILE A 46 -0.56 16.88 15.80
C ILE A 46 -0.73 18.22 15.10
N SER A 47 -0.28 19.29 15.75
CA SER A 47 -0.26 20.63 15.17
C SER A 47 1.18 21.13 15.09
N LEU A 48 1.61 21.49 13.89
CA LEU A 48 2.94 22.00 13.58
C LEU A 48 2.83 23.47 13.26
N THR A 49 3.68 24.28 13.84
CA THR A 49 3.69 25.75 13.64
C THR A 49 4.99 26.21 13.01
N GLY A 50 4.89 27.23 12.19
CA GLY A 50 6.04 27.81 11.46
C GLY A 50 5.87 27.78 9.95
N THR A 51 6.76 28.48 9.27
CA THR A 51 6.78 28.55 7.80
C THR A 51 7.22 27.24 7.18
N SER A 52 8.18 26.54 7.80
CA SER A 52 8.67 25.24 7.38
C SER A 52 8.32 24.19 8.46
N VAL A 53 7.46 23.26 8.14
CA VAL A 53 6.99 22.23 9.05
C VAL A 53 7.32 20.85 8.53
N ARG A 54 7.56 19.90 9.45
CA ARG A 54 7.87 18.51 9.11
C ARG A 54 7.32 17.55 10.15
N SER A 55 6.74 16.45 9.67
CA SER A 55 6.35 15.30 10.48
C SER A 55 6.76 14.01 9.81
N THR A 56 7.17 13.03 10.61
CA THR A 56 7.64 11.72 10.11
C THR A 56 6.99 10.61 10.90
N MET A 57 6.56 9.55 10.20
CA MET A 57 6.17 8.27 10.78
C MET A 57 7.06 7.15 10.26
N TYR A 58 7.07 6.05 11.00
CA TYR A 58 7.64 4.79 10.55
C TYR A 58 6.52 3.82 10.21
N PHE A 59 6.68 3.08 9.11
CA PHE A 59 5.77 2.02 8.73
C PHE A 59 6.54 0.81 8.18
N THR A 60 5.94 -0.36 8.28
CA THR A 60 6.57 -1.62 7.87
C THR A 60 5.74 -2.33 6.83
N LYS A 61 6.43 -2.96 5.88
CA LYS A 61 5.89 -3.96 4.96
C LYS A 61 6.40 -5.31 5.42
N ILE A 62 5.49 -6.28 5.57
CA ILE A 62 5.88 -7.63 5.96
C ILE A 62 6.38 -8.39 4.71
N ASP A 63 7.39 -9.23 4.88
CA ASP A 63 8.09 -9.95 3.80
C ASP A 63 7.18 -10.83 2.95
N TYR A 64 6.17 -11.48 3.56
CA TYR A 64 5.20 -12.31 2.85
C TYR A 64 4.03 -11.54 2.21
N TRP A 65 4.09 -10.21 2.17
CA TRP A 65 3.12 -9.39 1.45
C TRP A 65 3.59 -9.12 0.02
N ASP A 66 2.86 -9.63 -0.95
CA ASP A 66 2.96 -9.21 -2.34
C ASP A 66 2.09 -7.96 -2.53
N VAL A 67 2.65 -6.80 -2.21
CA VAL A 67 1.93 -5.52 -2.20
C VAL A 67 1.55 -5.13 -3.62
N LYS A 68 0.25 -4.97 -3.86
CA LYS A 68 -0.33 -4.54 -5.14
C LYS A 68 -0.54 -3.04 -5.19
N LYS A 69 -0.87 -2.44 -4.03
CA LYS A 69 -1.09 -1.00 -3.92
C LYS A 69 -0.74 -0.52 -2.51
N ALA A 70 -0.14 0.65 -2.44
CA ALA A 70 0.07 1.36 -1.19
C ALA A 70 -0.40 2.81 -1.35
N SER A 71 -1.06 3.35 -0.34
CA SER A 71 -1.55 4.73 -0.35
C SER A 71 -1.39 5.38 1.01
N PHE A 72 -1.10 6.67 1.00
CA PHE A 72 -1.16 7.53 2.17
C PHE A 72 -2.44 8.35 2.14
N ASN A 73 -3.32 8.13 3.10
CA ASN A 73 -4.54 8.88 3.30
C ASN A 73 -4.28 9.95 4.37
N MET A 74 -4.23 11.19 3.97
CA MET A 74 -3.94 12.31 4.85
C MET A 74 -5.21 13.12 5.10
N THR A 75 -5.58 13.28 6.37
CA THR A 75 -6.59 14.22 6.82
C THR A 75 -5.89 15.36 7.53
N TYR A 76 -6.05 16.59 7.04
CA TYR A 76 -5.27 17.72 7.50
C TYR A 76 -6.06 19.02 7.43
N GLN A 77 -5.55 20.01 8.13
CA GLN A 77 -6.01 21.40 8.06
C GLN A 77 -4.80 22.32 8.10
N ILE A 78 -4.83 23.38 7.33
CA ILE A 78 -3.81 24.44 7.36
C ILE A 78 -4.45 25.77 7.73
N THR A 79 -3.61 26.71 8.14
CA THR A 79 -4.03 28.11 8.28
C THR A 79 -4.63 28.60 6.96
N GLN A 80 -5.65 29.46 7.05
CA GLN A 80 -6.23 30.06 5.85
C GLN A 80 -5.18 30.92 5.14
N LEU A 81 -4.82 30.52 3.92
CA LEU A 81 -3.80 31.17 3.12
C LEU A 81 -4.37 32.42 2.45
N LYS A 82 -3.60 33.51 2.47
CA LYS A 82 -3.90 34.70 1.66
C LYS A 82 -3.60 34.46 0.17
N ASN A 83 -2.57 33.65 -0.10
CA ASN A 83 -2.21 33.21 -1.44
C ASN A 83 -1.72 31.74 -1.36
N ASN A 84 -2.48 30.82 -1.96
CA ASN A 84 -2.11 29.40 -1.98
C ASN A 84 -0.96 29.07 -2.97
N GLN A 85 -0.55 30.00 -3.81
CA GLN A 85 0.51 29.75 -4.78
C GLN A 85 1.92 29.70 -4.17
N THR A 86 2.07 30.22 -2.96
CA THR A 86 3.35 30.29 -2.23
C THR A 86 3.50 29.19 -1.18
N SER A 87 2.47 28.37 -0.99
CA SER A 87 2.50 27.28 0.00
C SER A 87 2.37 25.93 -0.69
N ASP A 88 3.14 24.96 -0.22
CA ASP A 88 3.08 23.58 -0.70
C ASP A 88 3.19 22.56 0.44
N LEU A 89 2.70 21.37 0.17
CA LEU A 89 2.91 20.19 0.98
C LEU A 89 3.58 19.12 0.11
N THR A 90 4.57 18.46 0.66
CA THR A 90 5.36 17.43 -0.02
C THR A 90 5.40 16.16 0.81
N VAL A 91 5.26 15.02 0.17
CA VAL A 91 5.41 13.70 0.80
C VAL A 91 6.64 13.01 0.25
N ALA A 92 7.41 12.42 1.16
CA ALA A 92 8.59 11.63 0.86
C ALA A 92 8.51 10.26 1.55
N VAL A 93 9.01 9.23 0.88
CA VAL A 93 9.24 7.90 1.46
C VAL A 93 10.73 7.60 1.40
N ASN A 94 11.31 7.18 2.51
CA ASN A 94 12.74 6.87 2.63
C ASN A 94 13.67 8.01 2.14
N GLY A 95 13.23 9.26 2.34
CA GLY A 95 13.94 10.46 1.90
C GLY A 95 13.71 10.84 0.44
N VAL A 96 13.01 10.02 -0.35
CA VAL A 96 12.69 10.32 -1.75
C VAL A 96 11.35 11.04 -1.83
N LYS A 97 11.37 12.30 -2.27
CA LYS A 97 10.15 13.09 -2.52
C LYS A 97 9.47 12.57 -3.78
N PHE A 98 8.20 12.23 -3.69
CA PHE A 98 7.48 11.66 -4.83
C PHE A 98 6.15 12.36 -5.14
N TYR A 99 5.61 13.14 -4.21
CA TYR A 99 4.36 13.87 -4.43
C TYR A 99 4.39 15.23 -3.74
N SER A 100 3.95 16.28 -4.45
CA SER A 100 3.78 17.61 -3.91
C SER A 100 2.51 18.23 -4.44
N TRP A 101 1.82 19.00 -3.59
CA TRP A 101 0.62 19.73 -3.99
C TRP A 101 0.48 21.05 -3.26
N ARG A 102 -0.31 21.92 -3.83
CA ARG A 102 -0.73 23.17 -3.18
C ARG A 102 -2.04 22.91 -2.45
N PRO A 103 -2.11 23.18 -1.13
CA PRO A 103 -3.36 23.05 -0.38
C PRO A 103 -4.43 23.99 -0.93
N GLU A 104 -5.67 23.58 -0.81
CA GLU A 104 -6.79 24.48 -1.12
C GLU A 104 -6.87 25.62 -0.11
N ASN A 105 -7.26 26.80 -0.58
CA ASN A 105 -7.46 27.96 0.31
C ASN A 105 -8.83 27.90 1.01
N THR A 106 -8.99 26.88 1.85
CA THR A 106 -10.20 26.68 2.67
C THR A 106 -9.82 26.65 4.14
N SER A 107 -10.73 27.11 4.99
CA SER A 107 -10.56 27.05 6.45
C SER A 107 -10.94 25.70 7.06
N GLY A 108 -11.42 24.75 6.24
CA GLY A 108 -11.92 23.45 6.67
C GLY A 108 -10.87 22.34 6.67
N ILE A 109 -11.28 21.19 7.20
CA ILE A 109 -10.51 19.95 7.12
C ILE A 109 -10.49 19.47 5.67
N GLN A 110 -9.31 19.14 5.19
CA GLN A 110 -9.05 18.61 3.84
C GLN A 110 -8.63 17.16 3.93
N GLN A 111 -8.90 16.40 2.88
CA GLN A 111 -8.46 15.02 2.75
C GLN A 111 -7.70 14.85 1.44
N LYS A 112 -6.62 14.09 1.49
CA LYS A 112 -5.80 13.76 0.33
C LYS A 112 -5.38 12.31 0.38
N THR A 113 -5.71 11.56 -0.67
CA THR A 113 -5.17 10.20 -0.89
C THR A 113 -4.05 10.30 -1.92
N ILE A 114 -2.88 9.78 -1.56
CA ILE A 114 -1.65 9.83 -2.33
C ILE A 114 -1.18 8.40 -2.52
N GLU A 115 -1.05 7.96 -3.76
CA GLU A 115 -0.51 6.63 -4.07
C GLU A 115 1.01 6.63 -3.87
N ILE A 116 1.51 5.65 -3.11
CA ILE A 116 2.94 5.49 -2.85
C ILE A 116 3.54 4.58 -3.91
N PRO A 117 4.57 5.03 -4.66
CA PRO A 117 5.28 4.18 -5.62
C PRO A 117 5.88 2.95 -4.92
N LEU A 118 5.54 1.75 -5.40
CA LEU A 118 5.92 0.49 -4.75
C LEU A 118 7.44 0.29 -4.70
N GLU A 119 8.15 0.81 -5.68
CA GLU A 119 9.62 0.77 -5.75
C GLU A 119 10.33 1.53 -4.63
N LEU A 120 9.63 2.44 -3.95
CA LEU A 120 10.15 3.15 -2.78
C LEU A 120 9.99 2.38 -1.48
N ILE A 121 9.15 1.34 -1.46
CA ILE A 121 8.77 0.60 -0.26
C ILE A 121 9.76 -0.52 0.02
N LYS A 122 10.31 -0.50 1.24
CA LYS A 122 11.20 -1.51 1.82
C LYS A 122 10.47 -2.23 2.96
N GLU A 123 11.14 -3.12 3.66
CA GLU A 123 10.61 -3.75 4.88
C GLU A 123 10.32 -2.70 5.97
N THR A 124 11.26 -1.82 6.24
CA THR A 124 11.09 -0.68 7.16
C THR A 124 11.19 0.62 6.40
N ASN A 125 10.25 1.51 6.63
CA ASN A 125 10.10 2.74 5.86
C ASN A 125 9.89 3.93 6.78
N THR A 126 10.31 5.10 6.27
CA THR A 126 9.91 6.40 6.81
C THR A 126 9.01 7.10 5.81
N LEU A 127 7.87 7.63 6.27
CA LEU A 127 7.04 8.54 5.50
C LEU A 127 7.12 9.91 6.15
N THR A 128 7.49 10.90 5.39
CA THR A 128 7.65 12.28 5.85
C THR A 128 6.70 13.19 5.10
N VAL A 129 5.97 14.01 5.85
CA VAL A 129 5.20 15.14 5.34
C VAL A 129 5.99 16.42 5.63
N GLU A 130 6.32 17.16 4.61
CA GLU A 130 6.97 18.47 4.69
C GLU A 130 5.98 19.51 4.19
N GLY A 131 5.91 20.66 4.87
CA GLY A 131 5.07 21.78 4.46
C GLY A 131 5.87 23.09 4.44
N GLN A 132 5.73 23.84 3.36
CA GLN A 132 6.10 25.24 3.29
C GLN A 132 4.81 26.05 3.34
N ILE A 133 4.56 26.75 4.45
CA ILE A 133 3.31 27.46 4.69
C ILE A 133 3.60 28.94 4.81
N ILE A 134 3.21 29.68 3.78
CA ILE A 134 3.49 31.11 3.66
C ILE A 134 2.14 31.83 3.63
N ASN A 135 1.83 32.55 4.70
CA ASN A 135 0.60 33.32 4.83
C ASN A 135 0.88 34.83 4.81
N GLN A 136 1.64 35.27 3.80
CA GLN A 136 1.95 36.70 3.60
C GLN A 136 1.26 37.26 2.35
N ALA A 137 0.81 38.51 2.45
CA ALA A 137 0.36 39.26 1.28
C ALA A 137 1.56 39.95 0.66
N GLY A 138 1.96 39.51 -0.57
CA GLY A 138 3.00 40.16 -1.34
C GLY A 138 4.13 39.19 -1.78
N ASN A 139 4.90 39.62 -2.76
CA ASN A 139 6.00 38.85 -3.34
C ASN A 139 7.33 38.97 -2.58
N ASP A 140 7.32 39.43 -1.33
CA ASP A 140 8.53 39.58 -0.53
C ASP A 140 9.04 38.25 -0.02
N MET A 141 9.57 37.42 -0.92
CA MET A 141 10.22 36.15 -0.58
C MET A 141 11.47 36.31 0.29
N TYR A 142 11.97 37.54 0.44
CA TYR A 142 13.20 37.80 1.20
C TYR A 142 12.98 38.00 2.70
N ASN A 143 11.76 38.18 3.16
CA ASN A 143 11.40 38.36 4.58
C ASN A 143 10.36 37.34 5.03
N LEU A 144 10.67 36.05 4.96
CA LEU A 144 9.84 35.00 5.55
C LEU A 144 9.90 35.12 7.08
N ILE A 145 8.91 35.75 7.67
CA ILE A 145 8.80 35.87 9.13
C ILE A 145 8.20 34.59 9.67
N GLU A 146 8.96 33.89 10.51
CA GLU A 146 8.44 32.78 11.30
C GLU A 146 7.32 33.33 12.21
N THR A 147 6.12 32.81 12.03
CA THR A 147 4.95 33.23 12.80
C THR A 147 4.09 32.04 13.22
N PRO A 148 3.59 32.01 14.46
CA PRO A 148 2.62 31.00 14.90
C PRO A 148 1.30 30.99 14.11
N ALA A 149 1.05 32.05 13.32
CA ALA A 149 -0.08 32.11 12.40
C ALA A 149 0.02 31.12 11.24
N ASN A 150 1.23 30.63 10.92
CA ASN A 150 1.47 29.57 9.95
C ASN A 150 1.42 28.22 10.68
N TRP A 151 0.50 27.37 10.32
CA TRP A 151 0.37 26.06 10.97
C TRP A 151 -0.23 25.00 10.03
N LEU A 152 0.15 23.77 10.30
CA LEU A 152 -0.40 22.55 9.71
C LEU A 152 -0.84 21.62 10.83
N THR A 153 -2.07 21.19 10.80
CA THR A 153 -2.59 20.15 11.68
C THR A 153 -2.81 18.87 10.86
N ILE A 154 -2.23 17.75 11.31
CA ILE A 154 -2.46 16.43 10.76
C ILE A 154 -3.29 15.65 11.78
N TYR A 155 -4.44 15.16 11.35
CA TYR A 155 -5.39 14.47 12.21
C TYR A 155 -5.05 12.99 12.37
N GLU A 156 -5.42 12.41 13.50
CA GLU A 156 -5.18 11.02 13.88
C GLU A 156 -5.75 9.98 12.89
N GLY A 157 -6.75 10.34 12.08
CA GLY A 157 -7.28 9.49 11.02
C GLY A 157 -6.37 9.29 9.82
N SER A 158 -5.23 10.02 9.76
CA SER A 158 -4.25 9.85 8.68
C SER A 158 -3.53 8.51 8.80
N ASN A 159 -3.35 7.80 7.66
CA ASN A 159 -2.83 6.44 7.68
C ASN A 159 -2.15 6.04 6.36
N VAL A 160 -1.28 5.02 6.44
CA VAL A 160 -0.80 4.28 5.28
C VAL A 160 -1.64 3.02 5.15
N ASN A 161 -2.22 2.81 3.97
CA ASN A 161 -3.03 1.64 3.64
C ASN A 161 -2.33 0.80 2.57
N PHE A 162 -2.28 -0.52 2.79
CA PHE A 162 -1.76 -1.52 1.87
C PHE A 162 -2.89 -2.39 1.34
N GLN A 163 -2.82 -2.73 0.05
CA GLN A 163 -3.56 -3.82 -0.57
C GLN A 163 -2.53 -4.83 -1.07
N TYR A 164 -2.66 -6.09 -0.66
CA TYR A 164 -1.67 -7.12 -0.93
C TYR A 164 -2.28 -8.50 -1.01
N ASP A 165 -1.60 -9.40 -1.73
CA ASP A 165 -1.82 -10.83 -1.70
C ASP A 165 -0.79 -11.46 -0.77
N LEU A 166 -1.10 -12.62 -0.21
CA LEU A 166 -0.13 -13.41 0.55
C LEU A 166 0.77 -14.17 -0.42
N GLN A 167 2.07 -14.13 -0.17
CA GLN A 167 3.04 -14.98 -0.84
C GLN A 167 3.63 -15.97 0.18
N LEU A 168 4.08 -17.13 -0.30
CA LEU A 168 4.78 -18.07 0.55
C LEU A 168 6.06 -17.41 1.07
N PRO A 169 6.27 -17.39 2.41
CA PRO A 169 7.50 -16.84 2.96
C PRO A 169 8.70 -17.68 2.52
N GLU A 170 9.84 -17.04 2.32
CA GLU A 170 11.09 -17.77 2.12
C GLU A 170 11.41 -18.63 3.36
N ASN A 171 11.92 -19.84 3.16
CA ASN A 171 12.31 -20.77 4.23
C ASN A 171 13.59 -20.29 4.94
N THR A 172 13.54 -19.13 5.58
CA THR A 172 14.64 -18.53 6.33
C THR A 172 14.26 -18.35 7.81
N ILE A 173 15.24 -18.30 8.70
CA ILE A 173 15.01 -18.01 10.12
C ILE A 173 14.36 -16.63 10.31
N HIS A 174 14.66 -15.68 9.45
CA HIS A 174 14.11 -14.33 9.49
C HIS A 174 12.59 -14.32 9.18
N SER A 175 12.17 -15.01 8.13
CA SER A 175 10.76 -15.13 7.77
C SER A 175 9.94 -15.91 8.80
N PHE A 176 10.58 -16.86 9.53
CA PHE A 176 9.93 -17.59 10.61
C PHE A 176 9.40 -16.66 11.71
N TYR A 177 10.21 -15.70 12.18
CA TYR A 177 9.79 -14.76 13.20
C TYR A 177 8.62 -13.88 12.72
N ASN A 178 8.74 -13.30 11.55
CA ASN A 178 7.68 -12.45 10.97
C ASN A 178 6.38 -13.21 10.76
N HIS A 179 6.45 -14.50 10.45
CA HIS A 179 5.30 -15.36 10.27
C HIS A 179 4.53 -15.61 11.58
N PHE A 180 5.23 -15.67 12.72
CA PHE A 180 4.60 -15.88 14.03
C PHE A 180 4.13 -14.58 14.71
N VAL A 181 4.75 -13.46 14.43
CA VAL A 181 4.52 -12.17 15.10
C VAL A 181 4.07 -11.09 14.12
N GLY A 182 3.53 -11.49 12.98
CA GLY A 182 3.07 -10.56 11.95
C GLY A 182 2.04 -9.55 12.47
N ALA A 183 2.24 -8.28 12.12
CA ALA A 183 1.39 -7.17 12.57
C ALA A 183 -0.07 -7.28 12.03
N ASP A 184 -0.27 -7.99 10.93
CA ASP A 184 -1.57 -8.19 10.30
C ASP A 184 -2.43 -9.28 10.95
N THR A 185 -1.88 -10.02 11.91
CA THR A 185 -2.54 -11.14 12.63
C THR A 185 -3.00 -12.31 11.75
N ILE A 186 -2.75 -12.29 10.44
CA ILE A 186 -3.18 -13.35 9.51
C ILE A 186 -2.35 -14.61 9.74
N ALA A 187 -1.04 -14.47 9.93
CA ALA A 187 -0.10 -15.58 10.10
C ALA A 187 -0.33 -16.38 11.40
N ASN A 188 -0.94 -15.78 12.43
CA ASN A 188 -1.04 -16.37 13.77
C ASN A 188 -2.27 -17.26 14.00
N LYS A 189 -3.07 -17.51 12.98
CA LYS A 189 -4.37 -18.18 13.19
C LYS A 189 -4.28 -19.68 13.46
N HIS A 190 -3.19 -20.35 13.05
CA HIS A 190 -3.07 -21.79 13.17
C HIS A 190 -1.62 -22.22 13.42
N SER A 191 -1.21 -22.34 14.68
CA SER A 191 0.05 -22.96 15.06
C SER A 191 -0.19 -24.38 15.54
N VAL A 192 0.52 -25.36 14.97
CA VAL A 192 0.50 -26.76 15.41
C VAL A 192 1.86 -27.06 16.06
N ILE A 193 1.84 -27.43 17.32
CA ILE A 193 3.03 -27.90 18.05
C ILE A 193 3.04 -29.42 17.95
N LEU A 194 4.02 -29.97 17.25
CA LEU A 194 4.26 -31.40 17.21
C LEU A 194 5.23 -31.77 18.34
N THR A 195 4.77 -32.56 19.31
CA THR A 195 5.61 -33.14 20.34
C THR A 195 6.03 -34.55 19.93
N PRO A 196 7.29 -34.98 20.19
CA PRO A 196 7.68 -36.36 19.94
C PRO A 196 6.90 -37.29 20.85
N GLU A 197 6.50 -38.45 20.33
CA GLU A 197 5.69 -39.45 21.06
C GLU A 197 6.34 -40.03 22.34
N ASN A 198 7.62 -39.78 22.54
CA ASN A 198 8.43 -40.32 23.64
C ASN A 198 9.24 -39.22 24.37
N ALA A 199 8.57 -38.17 24.84
CA ALA A 199 9.19 -37.19 25.70
C ALA A 199 8.75 -37.43 27.19
#